data_006b5a08231999c5aacfed32223874f4
#
_entry.id   006b5a08231999c5aacfed32223874f4
#
_cell.length_a   1.000
_cell.length_b   1.000
_cell.length_c   1.000
_cell.angle_alpha   90.00
_cell.angle_beta   90.00
_cell.angle_gamma   90.00
#
_symmetry.space_group_name_H-M   'P 1'
#
loop_
_entity.id
_entity.type
_entity.pdbx_description
1 polymer ?
#
loop_
_entity_poly.entity_id
_entity_poly.type
_entity_poly.pdbx_seq_one_letter_code
_entity_poly.pdbx_strand_id
1 'polypeptide(L)'
;MPTPTAHKDAQAFNDSPRNVRTYSDLDLFFAAKSVSKDISKVTDIQAVKRSVRNLVLLNHYEKPFHPEIGSGVRGILFEPMTPITAHVLARKIEEVIENFEPRARLVGVRAQPNLDRNEYEVTVEFYVINPPTELVDLTVMLERLR
;
A
#
# COMPACT_ATOMS: atom_id res chain seq x y z
N MET A 1 49.59 -30.92 -4.91
CA MET A 1 48.79 -30.60 -6.11
C MET A 1 47.85 -29.47 -5.74
N PRO A 2 47.84 -28.35 -6.43
CA PRO A 2 46.90 -27.28 -6.13
C PRO A 2 45.50 -27.70 -6.54
N THR A 3 44.54 -27.60 -5.63
CA THR A 3 43.10 -27.81 -5.90
C THR A 3 42.62 -26.77 -6.90
N PRO A 4 41.86 -27.15 -7.93
CA PRO A 4 41.42 -26.21 -8.96
C PRO A 4 40.53 -25.13 -8.38
N THR A 5 40.89 -23.88 -8.62
CA THR A 5 40.20 -22.65 -8.18
C THR A 5 38.78 -22.52 -8.71
N ALA A 6 38.43 -23.23 -9.77
CA ALA A 6 37.11 -23.20 -10.41
C ALA A 6 35.93 -23.62 -9.49
N HIS A 7 36.21 -24.46 -8.48
CA HIS A 7 35.14 -24.91 -7.56
C HIS A 7 34.75 -23.85 -6.51
N LYS A 8 35.68 -22.96 -6.16
CA LYS A 8 35.38 -21.85 -5.21
C LYS A 8 34.56 -20.74 -5.84
N ASP A 9 34.82 -20.47 -7.12
CA ASP A 9 34.05 -19.41 -7.83
C ASP A 9 32.59 -19.80 -8.09
N ALA A 10 32.32 -21.10 -8.32
CA ALA A 10 30.95 -21.59 -8.49
C ALA A 10 30.12 -21.54 -7.19
N GLN A 11 30.75 -21.73 -6.02
CA GLN A 11 30.10 -21.61 -4.73
C GLN A 11 29.83 -20.14 -4.34
N ALA A 12 30.78 -19.24 -4.65
CA ALA A 12 30.63 -17.81 -4.37
C ALA A 12 29.44 -17.18 -5.15
N PHE A 13 29.12 -17.69 -6.34
CA PHE A 13 27.97 -17.26 -7.11
C PHE A 13 26.62 -17.70 -6.50
N ASN A 14 26.59 -18.80 -5.76
CA ASN A 14 25.38 -19.32 -5.11
C ASN A 14 25.12 -18.69 -3.74
N ASP A 15 26.15 -18.15 -3.06
CA ASP A 15 26.05 -17.50 -1.75
C ASP A 15 25.69 -16.01 -1.84
N SER A 16 25.55 -15.45 -3.03
CA SER A 16 25.02 -14.10 -3.19
C SER A 16 23.55 -14.11 -2.76
N PRO A 17 23.17 -13.38 -1.69
CA PRO A 17 21.78 -13.34 -1.26
C PRO A 17 20.95 -12.75 -2.39
N ARG A 18 20.28 -13.62 -3.13
CA ARG A 18 19.27 -13.19 -4.11
C ARG A 18 18.19 -12.49 -3.32
N ASN A 19 18.10 -11.20 -3.51
CA ASN A 19 17.01 -10.41 -2.95
C ASN A 19 15.72 -10.88 -3.63
N VAL A 20 15.05 -11.87 -3.01
CA VAL A 20 13.84 -12.49 -3.53
C VAL A 20 12.72 -11.47 -3.32
N ARG A 21 12.32 -10.82 -4.40
CA ARG A 21 11.15 -9.94 -4.39
C ARG A 21 9.91 -10.79 -4.18
N THR A 22 9.22 -10.58 -3.09
CA THR A 22 8.05 -11.37 -2.71
C THR A 22 6.79 -10.85 -3.36
N TYR A 23 6.65 -9.53 -3.42
CA TYR A 23 5.49 -8.87 -4.03
C TYR A 23 5.93 -8.01 -5.20
N SER A 24 5.15 -8.02 -6.27
CA SER A 24 5.41 -7.22 -7.46
C SER A 24 4.09 -6.80 -8.10
N ASP A 25 3.83 -5.51 -8.13
CA ASP A 25 2.64 -4.90 -8.72
C ASP A 25 3.04 -3.96 -9.87
N LEU A 26 2.11 -3.64 -10.75
CA LEU A 26 2.32 -2.64 -11.79
C LEU A 26 2.28 -1.23 -11.21
N ASP A 27 3.12 -0.35 -11.76
CA ASP A 27 3.05 1.06 -11.43
C ASP A 27 1.87 1.72 -12.17
N LEU A 28 0.82 2.08 -11.41
CA LEU A 28 -0.39 2.69 -11.96
C LEU A 28 -0.19 4.13 -12.47
N PHE A 29 0.97 4.75 -12.26
CA PHE A 29 1.33 6.00 -12.93
C PHE A 29 1.77 5.78 -14.38
N PHE A 30 1.91 4.52 -14.82
CA PHE A 30 2.30 4.12 -16.16
C PHE A 30 3.60 4.77 -16.65
N ALA A 31 4.51 5.11 -15.71
CA ALA A 31 5.81 5.65 -16.06
C ALA A 31 6.64 4.61 -16.81
N ALA A 32 7.00 4.93 -18.06
CA ALA A 32 7.83 4.06 -18.87
C ALA A 32 9.29 4.11 -18.41
N LYS A 33 9.94 2.96 -18.32
CA LYS A 33 11.38 2.87 -18.09
C LYS A 33 12.12 3.40 -19.32
N SER A 34 13.13 4.23 -19.08
CA SER A 34 13.89 4.87 -20.17
C SER A 34 14.59 3.89 -21.11
N VAL A 35 15.01 2.73 -20.60
CA VAL A 35 15.78 1.73 -21.38
C VAL A 35 14.86 0.72 -22.08
N SER A 36 13.92 0.10 -21.34
CA SER A 36 13.06 -0.97 -21.89
C SER A 36 11.77 -0.43 -22.52
N LYS A 37 11.42 0.84 -22.29
CA LYS A 37 10.13 1.45 -22.66
C LYS A 37 8.89 0.69 -22.16
N ASP A 38 9.10 -0.20 -21.19
CA ASP A 38 8.06 -1.00 -20.56
C ASP A 38 7.59 -0.32 -19.28
N ILE A 39 6.40 -0.69 -18.79
CA ILE A 39 5.79 -0.15 -17.58
C ILE A 39 6.66 -0.53 -16.38
N SER A 40 6.83 0.42 -15.46
CA SER A 40 7.54 0.20 -14.21
C SER A 40 6.79 -0.77 -13.31
N LYS A 41 7.55 -1.65 -12.63
CA LYS A 41 7.04 -2.51 -11.58
C LYS A 41 7.41 -1.92 -10.22
N VAL A 42 6.48 -1.98 -9.29
CA VAL A 42 6.69 -1.64 -7.88
C VAL A 42 6.80 -2.93 -7.10
N THR A 43 7.72 -3.00 -6.16
CA THR A 43 8.03 -4.25 -5.46
C THR A 43 7.91 -4.10 -3.95
N ASP A 44 7.65 -5.23 -3.29
CA ASP A 44 7.70 -5.42 -1.83
C ASP A 44 6.84 -4.37 -1.06
N ILE A 45 7.41 -3.68 -0.09
CA ILE A 45 6.73 -2.71 0.77
C ILE A 45 6.03 -1.62 -0.06
N GLN A 46 6.66 -1.14 -1.12
CA GLN A 46 6.08 -0.09 -1.96
C GLN A 46 4.85 -0.58 -2.74
N ALA A 47 4.85 -1.85 -3.15
CA ALA A 47 3.69 -2.46 -3.79
C ALA A 47 2.50 -2.50 -2.81
N VAL A 48 2.70 -2.98 -1.59
CA VAL A 48 1.65 -3.03 -0.56
C VAL A 48 1.18 -1.63 -0.16
N LYS A 49 2.11 -0.66 0.04
CA LYS A 49 1.76 0.75 0.31
C LYS A 49 0.82 1.34 -0.74
N ARG A 50 1.14 1.12 -2.02
CA ARG A 50 0.31 1.61 -3.12
C ARG A 50 -1.04 0.92 -3.18
N SER A 51 -1.07 -0.39 -2.93
CA SER A 51 -2.32 -1.15 -2.87
C SER A 51 -3.25 -0.63 -1.77
N VAL A 52 -2.74 -0.46 -0.55
CA VAL A 52 -3.49 0.12 0.58
C VAL A 52 -4.01 1.52 0.24
N ARG A 53 -3.16 2.40 -0.32
CA ARG A 53 -3.59 3.72 -0.74
C ARG A 53 -4.71 3.68 -1.78
N ASN A 54 -4.59 2.80 -2.77
CA ASN A 54 -5.60 2.66 -3.81
C ASN A 54 -6.92 2.14 -3.24
N LEU A 55 -6.89 1.17 -2.30
CA LEU A 55 -8.08 0.69 -1.61
C LEU A 55 -8.80 1.78 -0.81
N VAL A 56 -8.05 2.63 -0.10
CA VAL A 56 -8.63 3.77 0.64
C VAL A 56 -9.33 4.76 -0.29
N LEU A 57 -8.76 5.02 -1.47
CA LEU A 57 -9.30 5.98 -2.43
C LEU A 57 -10.38 5.41 -3.34
N LEU A 58 -10.47 4.07 -3.46
CA LEU A 58 -11.41 3.38 -4.33
C LEU A 58 -12.81 3.39 -3.72
N ASN A 59 -13.80 3.76 -4.52
CA ASN A 59 -15.20 3.67 -4.11
C ASN A 59 -15.83 2.35 -4.57
N HIS A 60 -16.93 1.96 -3.91
CA HIS A 60 -17.75 0.84 -4.37
C HIS A 60 -18.19 1.08 -5.80
N TYR A 61 -18.29 0.01 -6.58
CA TYR A 61 -18.69 -0.01 -8.01
C TYR A 61 -17.69 0.62 -9.00
N GLU A 62 -16.53 1.13 -8.55
CA GLU A 62 -15.49 1.65 -9.46
C GLU A 62 -14.64 0.55 -10.08
N LYS A 63 -14.47 -0.59 -9.38
CA LYS A 63 -13.67 -1.71 -9.89
C LYS A 63 -14.53 -2.64 -10.76
N PRO A 64 -14.19 -2.81 -12.06
CA PRO A 64 -14.90 -3.73 -12.94
C PRO A 64 -14.90 -5.17 -12.39
N PHE A 65 -16.04 -5.85 -12.47
CA PHE A 65 -16.27 -7.23 -12.01
C PHE A 65 -16.20 -7.48 -10.49
N HIS A 66 -15.82 -6.46 -9.71
CA HIS A 66 -15.71 -6.54 -8.25
C HIS A 66 -16.31 -5.29 -7.60
N PRO A 67 -17.63 -5.08 -7.69
CA PRO A 67 -18.29 -3.88 -7.19
C PRO A 67 -18.23 -3.76 -5.67
N GLU A 68 -18.00 -4.87 -4.97
CA GLU A 68 -17.89 -4.96 -3.52
C GLU A 68 -16.59 -4.33 -2.98
N ILE A 69 -15.54 -4.23 -3.81
CA ILE A 69 -14.26 -3.68 -3.39
C ILE A 69 -14.31 -2.16 -3.42
N GLY A 70 -14.15 -1.56 -2.26
CA GLY A 70 -14.11 -0.10 -2.10
C GLY A 70 -14.31 0.32 -0.66
N SER A 71 -13.84 1.51 -0.33
CA SER A 71 -13.88 2.03 1.04
C SER A 71 -15.20 2.73 1.40
N GLY A 72 -15.92 3.25 0.41
CA GLY A 72 -17.07 4.11 0.66
C GLY A 72 -16.73 5.42 1.41
N VAL A 73 -15.45 5.74 1.56
CA VAL A 73 -14.93 6.93 2.24
C VAL A 73 -15.51 8.21 1.64
N ARG A 74 -15.67 8.25 0.32
CA ARG A 74 -16.16 9.43 -0.38
C ARG A 74 -17.53 9.90 0.12
N GLY A 75 -18.42 8.97 0.51
CA GLY A 75 -19.71 9.31 1.10
C GLY A 75 -19.58 10.07 2.41
N ILE A 76 -18.61 9.67 3.25
CA ILE A 76 -18.37 10.30 4.56
C ILE A 76 -17.74 11.69 4.40
N LEU A 77 -16.99 11.93 3.32
CA LEU A 77 -16.37 13.24 3.07
C LEU A 77 -17.38 14.36 2.76
N PHE A 78 -18.65 14.04 2.52
CA PHE A 78 -19.75 15.03 2.42
C PHE A 78 -20.32 15.42 3.78
N GLU A 79 -20.07 14.65 4.83
CA GLU A 79 -20.58 14.92 6.16
C GLU A 79 -19.82 16.08 6.84
N PRO A 80 -20.39 16.68 7.88
CA PRO A 80 -19.70 17.69 8.69
C PRO A 80 -18.40 17.13 9.30
N MET A 81 -17.35 17.94 9.32
CA MET A 81 -16.08 17.57 9.93
C MET A 81 -16.19 17.58 11.44
N THR A 82 -16.36 16.43 12.03
CA THR A 82 -16.43 16.23 13.48
C THR A 82 -15.46 15.11 13.91
N PRO A 83 -15.07 15.05 15.17
CA PRO A 83 -14.29 13.92 15.68
C PRO A 83 -15.00 12.56 15.52
N ILE A 84 -16.33 12.56 15.56
CA ILE A 84 -17.15 11.36 15.36
C ILE A 84 -17.05 10.89 13.91
N THR A 85 -17.20 11.81 12.96
CA THR A 85 -17.05 11.51 11.52
C THR A 85 -15.63 10.99 11.21
N ALA A 86 -14.59 11.57 11.84
CA ALA A 86 -13.23 11.10 11.71
C ALA A 86 -13.07 9.64 12.22
N HIS A 87 -13.70 9.29 13.34
CA HIS A 87 -13.69 7.94 13.86
C HIS A 87 -14.41 6.94 12.93
N VAL A 88 -15.56 7.31 12.41
CA VAL A 88 -16.31 6.50 11.42
C VAL A 88 -15.45 6.29 10.15
N LEU A 89 -14.77 7.33 9.69
CA LEU A 89 -13.85 7.28 8.55
C LEU A 89 -12.72 6.27 8.80
N ALA A 90 -12.06 6.34 9.96
CA ALA A 90 -11.00 5.42 10.34
C ALA A 90 -11.48 3.96 10.34
N ARG A 91 -12.65 3.69 10.95
CA ARG A 91 -13.25 2.35 10.98
C ARG A 91 -13.56 1.79 9.60
N LYS A 92 -14.05 2.61 8.69
CA LYS A 92 -14.30 2.19 7.31
C LYS A 92 -13.03 1.83 6.57
N ILE A 93 -11.95 2.56 6.81
CA ILE A 93 -10.65 2.27 6.22
C ILE A 93 -10.06 0.98 6.81
N GLU A 94 -10.18 0.75 8.12
CA GLU A 94 -9.79 -0.49 8.77
C GLU A 94 -10.48 -1.69 8.12
N GLU A 95 -11.81 -1.65 8.03
CA GLU A 95 -12.64 -2.71 7.44
C GLU A 95 -12.21 -3.07 6.00
N VAL A 96 -11.92 -2.07 5.18
CA VAL A 96 -11.51 -2.30 3.79
C VAL A 96 -10.13 -2.93 3.70
N ILE A 97 -9.17 -2.46 4.49
CA ILE A 97 -7.81 -3.00 4.46
C ILE A 97 -7.80 -4.44 4.95
N GLU A 98 -8.49 -4.75 6.05
CA GLU A 98 -8.58 -6.11 6.60
C GLU A 98 -9.23 -7.09 5.62
N ASN A 99 -10.27 -6.65 4.89
CA ASN A 99 -11.01 -7.51 3.97
C ASN A 99 -10.30 -7.70 2.62
N PHE A 100 -9.62 -6.68 2.10
CA PHE A 100 -9.16 -6.69 0.70
C PHE A 100 -7.64 -6.61 0.52
N GLU A 101 -6.84 -6.44 1.59
CA GLU A 101 -5.38 -6.44 1.50
C GLU A 101 -4.73 -7.45 2.46
N PRO A 102 -4.77 -8.75 2.11
CA PRO A 102 -4.24 -9.80 2.98
C PRO A 102 -2.72 -9.76 3.19
N ARG A 103 -1.98 -8.97 2.39
CA ARG A 103 -0.53 -8.78 2.53
C ARG A 103 -0.18 -7.79 3.63
N ALA A 104 -1.14 -6.97 4.07
CA ALA A 104 -0.97 -5.99 5.13
C ALA A 104 -1.64 -6.47 6.42
N ARG A 105 -0.88 -6.56 7.50
CA ARG A 105 -1.43 -6.77 8.84
C ARG A 105 -1.62 -5.43 9.51
N LEU A 106 -2.86 -4.98 9.61
CA LEU A 106 -3.20 -3.69 10.17
C LEU A 106 -2.83 -3.60 11.66
N VAL A 107 -2.25 -2.47 12.06
CA VAL A 107 -2.00 -2.11 13.46
C VAL A 107 -3.07 -1.12 13.92
N GLY A 108 -3.39 -0.13 13.09
CA GLY A 108 -4.44 0.82 13.37
C GLY A 108 -4.53 1.92 12.31
N VAL A 109 -5.64 2.62 12.36
CA VAL A 109 -5.92 3.79 11.51
C VAL A 109 -6.29 4.97 12.39
N ARG A 110 -5.69 6.12 12.12
CA ARG A 110 -6.01 7.38 12.79
C ARG A 110 -6.45 8.39 11.75
N ALA A 111 -7.60 9.00 11.96
CA ALA A 111 -8.09 10.08 11.13
C ALA A 111 -8.20 11.35 11.98
N GLN A 112 -7.55 12.42 11.55
CA GLN A 112 -7.58 13.72 12.22
C GLN A 112 -8.17 14.78 11.29
N PRO A 113 -9.21 15.51 11.72
CA PRO A 113 -9.77 16.59 10.93
C PRO A 113 -8.85 17.82 10.98
N ASN A 114 -8.48 18.33 9.82
CA ASN A 114 -7.80 19.60 9.66
C ASN A 114 -8.81 20.65 9.14
N LEU A 115 -9.34 21.46 10.04
CA LEU A 115 -10.37 22.44 9.72
C LEU A 115 -9.86 23.58 8.83
N ASP A 116 -8.58 23.94 8.97
CA ASP A 116 -7.98 25.04 8.22
C ASP A 116 -7.87 24.71 6.73
N ARG A 117 -7.55 23.45 6.42
CA ARG A 117 -7.42 22.95 5.05
C ARG A 117 -8.67 22.26 4.52
N ASN A 118 -9.66 22.06 5.37
CA ASN A 118 -10.89 21.34 5.04
C ASN A 118 -10.62 19.90 4.53
N GLU A 119 -9.68 19.21 5.19
CA GLU A 119 -9.23 17.86 4.85
C GLU A 119 -9.11 16.98 6.09
N TYR A 120 -9.15 15.65 5.89
CA TYR A 120 -8.79 14.68 6.91
C TYR A 120 -7.38 14.17 6.63
N GLU A 121 -6.52 14.23 7.63
CA GLU A 121 -5.22 13.53 7.63
C GLU A 121 -5.43 12.13 8.17
N VAL A 122 -5.28 11.14 7.31
CA VAL A 122 -5.45 9.72 7.67
C VAL A 122 -4.10 9.05 7.68
N THR A 123 -3.70 8.53 8.84
CA THR A 123 -2.48 7.73 9.01
C THR A 123 -2.87 6.27 9.22
N VAL A 124 -2.37 5.41 8.36
CA VAL A 124 -2.55 3.95 8.41
C VAL A 124 -1.22 3.31 8.82
N GLU A 125 -1.21 2.55 9.90
CA GLU A 125 -0.06 1.82 10.40
C GLU A 125 -0.28 0.33 10.19
N PHE A 126 0.64 -0.35 9.51
CA PHE A 126 0.54 -1.79 9.22
C PHE A 126 1.90 -2.46 9.06
N TYR A 127 1.92 -3.77 9.22
CA TYR A 127 3.07 -4.62 8.89
C TYR A 127 2.84 -5.31 7.55
N VAL A 128 3.88 -5.39 6.73
CA VAL A 128 3.85 -6.21 5.53
C VAL A 128 4.16 -7.66 5.89
N ILE A 129 3.28 -8.59 5.49
CA ILE A 129 3.47 -10.02 5.74
C ILE A 129 4.54 -10.52 4.79
N ASN A 130 5.63 -10.93 5.29
CA ASN A 130 6.85 -11.54 4.78
C ASN A 130 8.10 -10.71 5.13
N PRO A 131 9.24 -11.38 5.34
CA PRO A 131 10.47 -10.70 5.75
C PRO A 131 11.01 -9.73 4.69
N PRO A 132 11.58 -8.59 5.09
CA PRO A 132 11.63 -8.13 6.47
C PRO A 132 10.29 -7.57 6.95
N THR A 133 9.86 -7.99 8.16
CA THR A 133 8.64 -7.47 8.80
C THR A 133 8.95 -6.08 9.34
N GLU A 134 8.66 -5.05 8.58
CA GLU A 134 8.82 -3.65 8.98
C GLU A 134 7.47 -3.02 9.25
N LEU A 135 7.41 -2.18 10.27
CA LEU A 135 6.26 -1.30 10.49
C LEU A 135 6.27 -0.22 9.42
N VAL A 136 5.17 -0.10 8.73
CA VAL A 136 4.99 0.84 7.64
C VAL A 136 3.88 1.80 8.00
N ASP A 137 4.15 3.08 7.88
CA ASP A 137 3.19 4.15 7.98
C ASP A 137 2.84 4.69 6.58
N LEU A 138 1.57 4.99 6.40
CA LEU A 138 1.04 5.60 5.19
C LEU A 138 0.10 6.73 5.56
N THR A 139 0.45 7.95 5.19
CA THR A 139 -0.42 9.11 5.35
C THR A 139 -1.17 9.41 4.05
N VAL A 140 -2.47 9.55 4.14
CA VAL A 140 -3.36 9.93 3.02
C VAL A 140 -4.15 11.16 3.41
N MET A 141 -4.08 12.19 2.56
CA MET A 141 -4.90 13.40 2.70
C MET A 141 -6.20 13.21 1.93
N LEU A 142 -7.32 13.38 2.62
CA LEU A 142 -8.65 13.26 2.06
C LEU A 142 -9.37 14.60 2.16
N GLU A 143 -9.52 15.27 1.02
CA GLU A 143 -10.24 16.54 0.95
C GLU A 143 -11.72 16.33 1.14
N ARG A 144 -12.34 17.19 1.94
CA ARG A 144 -13.78 17.22 2.12
C ARG A 144 -14.47 17.63 0.82
N LEU A 145 -15.47 16.88 0.43
CA LEU A 145 -16.31 17.18 -0.72
C LEU A 145 -17.44 18.13 -0.30
N ARG A 146 -17.69 19.14 -1.12
CA ARG A 146 -18.77 20.10 -0.91
C ARG A 146 -19.95 19.79 -1.81
#